data_4a7cffba99d5c5bcc42e510d7525c184
#
_entry.id   4a7cffba99d5c5bcc42e510d7525c184
#
_cell.length_a   1.000
_cell.length_b   1.000
_cell.length_c   1.000
_cell.angle_alpha   90.00
_cell.angle_beta   90.00
_cell.angle_gamma   90.00
#
_symmetry.space_group_name_H-M   'P 1'
#
loop_
_entity.id
_entity.type
_entity.pdbx_description
1 polymer ?
#
loop_
_entity_poly.entity_id
_entity_poly.type
_entity_poly.pdbx_seq_one_letter_code
_entity_poly.pdbx_strand_id
1 'polypeptide(L)'
;NITLYYTKCIRDYTGYNNCDIYYVTREDSVYLDVNGESVYVSFWSDANTFSKDISKFDSWESQPTVSSDGKTIIFASDRSGGYGKIDLYEINKIDGNWSAPKNLGPVINSNENEKSPYLHTDGRTLFFSSDNFPSLGGFDIFYSRKDSFGNWQKPINIGYPINTLSDEHSLFVSTDGKYAYFASNNV
;
A
#
# COMPACT_ATOMS: atom_id res chain seq x y z
N ASN A 1 -18.88 -6.42 4.93
CA ASN A 1 -17.94 -7.37 4.32
C ASN A 1 -16.51 -6.86 4.54
N ILE A 2 -15.58 -7.77 4.85
CA ILE A 2 -14.15 -7.48 4.99
C ILE A 2 -13.49 -7.72 3.62
N THR A 3 -12.70 -6.77 3.14
CA THR A 3 -11.90 -6.94 1.92
C THR A 3 -10.42 -6.95 2.31
N LEU A 4 -9.67 -7.94 1.86
CA LEU A 4 -8.23 -8.03 2.02
C LEU A 4 -7.56 -7.72 0.67
N TYR A 5 -6.65 -6.76 0.67
CA TYR A 5 -5.81 -6.43 -0.48
C TYR A 5 -4.40 -6.97 -0.26
N TYR A 6 -3.81 -7.54 -1.29
CA TYR A 6 -2.47 -8.13 -1.20
C TYR A 6 -1.75 -8.09 -2.55
N THR A 7 -0.44 -8.22 -2.50
CA THR A 7 0.39 -8.35 -3.69
C THR A 7 0.55 -9.83 -4.05
N LYS A 8 0.38 -10.16 -5.32
CA LYS A 8 0.71 -11.48 -5.87
C LYS A 8 1.65 -11.30 -7.05
N CYS A 9 2.80 -11.96 -6.99
CA CYS A 9 3.80 -11.93 -8.05
C CYS A 9 3.74 -13.23 -8.86
N ILE A 10 3.76 -13.11 -10.17
CA ILE A 10 3.81 -14.22 -11.09
C ILE A 10 5.08 -14.07 -11.90
N ARG A 11 5.94 -15.10 -11.88
CA ARG A 11 7.13 -15.14 -12.68
C ARG A 11 6.76 -15.60 -14.09
N ASP A 12 7.05 -14.77 -15.10
CA ASP A 12 6.85 -15.13 -16.48
C ASP A 12 7.96 -16.05 -17.04
N TYR A 13 7.83 -16.45 -18.31
CA TYR A 13 8.80 -17.32 -18.98
C TYR A 13 10.17 -16.66 -19.22
N THR A 14 10.26 -15.33 -19.12
CA THR A 14 11.53 -14.57 -19.21
C THR A 14 12.25 -14.48 -17.87
N GLY A 15 11.59 -14.87 -16.78
CA GLY A 15 12.07 -14.74 -15.42
C GLY A 15 11.73 -13.41 -14.76
N TYR A 16 10.99 -12.53 -15.43
CA TYR A 16 10.47 -11.30 -14.85
C TYR A 16 9.35 -11.63 -13.86
N ASN A 17 9.40 -10.99 -12.69
CA ASN A 17 8.35 -11.09 -11.69
C ASN A 17 7.38 -9.93 -11.89
N ASN A 18 6.27 -10.18 -12.59
CA ASN A 18 5.17 -9.24 -12.62
C ASN A 18 4.37 -9.38 -11.33
N CYS A 19 4.26 -8.30 -10.58
CA CYS A 19 3.49 -8.26 -9.34
C CYS A 19 2.30 -7.32 -9.53
N ASP A 20 1.13 -7.81 -9.14
CA ASP A 20 -0.11 -7.05 -9.20
C ASP A 20 -0.80 -7.03 -7.83
N ILE A 21 -1.68 -6.05 -7.65
CA ILE A 21 -2.53 -5.96 -6.47
C ILE A 21 -3.80 -6.78 -6.72
N TYR A 22 -4.06 -7.72 -5.81
CA TYR A 22 -5.25 -8.56 -5.78
C TYR A 22 -6.10 -8.21 -4.57
N TYR A 23 -7.36 -8.56 -4.63
CA TYR A 23 -8.25 -8.51 -3.47
C TYR A 23 -9.15 -9.72 -3.39
N VAL A 24 -9.53 -10.08 -2.15
CA VAL A 24 -10.54 -11.08 -1.82
C VAL A 24 -11.52 -10.44 -0.83
N THR A 25 -12.76 -10.85 -0.90
CA THR A 25 -13.81 -10.37 0.00
C THR A 25 -14.29 -11.53 0.89
N ARG A 26 -14.41 -11.29 2.19
CA ARG A 26 -14.99 -12.26 3.10
C ARG A 26 -16.50 -12.25 2.94
N GLU A 27 -17.04 -13.42 2.71
CA GLU A 27 -18.45 -13.68 2.62
C GLU A 27 -18.89 -14.53 3.81
N ASP A 28 -19.95 -14.10 4.48
CA ASP A 28 -20.55 -14.82 5.59
C ASP A 28 -21.88 -15.41 5.11
N SER A 29 -22.09 -16.69 5.37
CA SER A 29 -23.29 -17.42 5.01
C SER A 29 -23.83 -18.19 6.20
N VAL A 30 -25.14 -18.41 6.19
CA VAL A 30 -25.83 -19.21 7.20
C VAL A 30 -26.61 -20.28 6.47
N TYR A 31 -26.47 -21.53 6.88
CA TYR A 31 -27.29 -22.62 6.40
C TYR A 31 -27.82 -23.47 7.60
N LEU A 32 -28.87 -24.22 7.37
CA LEU A 32 -29.38 -25.18 8.37
C LEU A 32 -28.66 -26.52 8.17
N ASP A 33 -28.17 -27.09 9.25
CA ASP A 33 -27.64 -28.46 9.26
C ASP A 33 -28.74 -29.52 9.16
N VAL A 34 -28.36 -30.80 9.21
CA VAL A 34 -29.28 -31.92 9.12
C VAL A 34 -30.28 -32.01 10.30
N ASN A 35 -29.99 -31.31 11.40
CA ASN A 35 -30.84 -31.23 12.59
C ASN A 35 -31.73 -29.98 12.61
N GLY A 36 -31.57 -29.08 11.60
CA GLY A 36 -32.27 -27.81 11.53
C GLY A 36 -31.61 -26.69 12.34
N GLU A 37 -30.38 -26.89 12.79
CA GLU A 37 -29.61 -25.85 13.51
C GLU A 37 -28.87 -24.91 12.54
N SER A 38 -28.82 -23.62 12.92
CA SER A 38 -28.12 -22.61 12.10
C SER A 38 -26.62 -22.76 12.22
N VAL A 39 -25.96 -23.04 11.11
CA VAL A 39 -24.47 -23.07 10.99
C VAL A 39 -23.98 -21.83 10.27
N TYR A 40 -23.09 -21.10 10.93
CA TYR A 40 -22.45 -19.92 10.37
C TYR A 40 -21.10 -20.30 9.75
N VAL A 41 -20.91 -19.95 8.49
CA VAL A 41 -19.64 -20.17 7.78
C VAL A 41 -19.15 -18.87 7.19
N SER A 42 -17.83 -18.72 7.18
CA SER A 42 -17.16 -17.59 6.52
C SER A 42 -16.14 -18.14 5.53
N PHE A 43 -16.13 -17.61 4.34
CA PHE A 43 -15.16 -17.97 3.31
C PHE A 43 -14.69 -16.75 2.55
N TRP A 44 -13.51 -16.83 1.96
CA TRP A 44 -12.99 -15.79 1.08
C TRP A 44 -13.42 -16.07 -0.37
N SER A 45 -13.81 -15.03 -1.09
CA SER A 45 -14.07 -15.11 -2.53
C SER A 45 -12.82 -15.57 -3.29
N ASP A 46 -12.97 -15.93 -4.55
CA ASP A 46 -11.84 -16.03 -5.46
C ASP A 46 -11.08 -14.70 -5.53
N ALA A 47 -9.79 -14.81 -5.84
CA ALA A 47 -8.94 -13.63 -5.99
C ALA A 47 -9.35 -12.81 -7.22
N ASN A 48 -9.57 -11.52 -7.02
CA ASN A 48 -9.92 -10.57 -8.06
C ASN A 48 -8.75 -9.61 -8.30
N THR A 49 -8.59 -9.15 -9.53
CA THR A 49 -7.65 -8.11 -9.93
C THR A 49 -8.40 -6.79 -10.16
N PHE A 50 -7.64 -5.71 -10.20
CA PHE A 50 -8.13 -4.41 -10.66
C PHE A 50 -8.21 -4.34 -12.19
N SER A 51 -8.71 -3.20 -12.71
CA SER A 51 -8.71 -2.94 -14.14
C SER A 51 -7.27 -2.90 -14.70
N LYS A 52 -7.14 -3.09 -16.02
CA LYS A 52 -5.85 -3.01 -16.73
C LYS A 52 -5.12 -1.67 -16.59
N ASP A 53 -5.83 -0.61 -16.22
CA ASP A 53 -5.22 0.70 -15.97
C ASP A 53 -4.49 0.73 -14.60
N ILE A 54 -4.92 -0.11 -13.66
CA ILE A 54 -4.32 -0.23 -12.33
C ILE A 54 -3.29 -1.36 -12.33
N SER A 55 -3.67 -2.55 -12.78
CA SER A 55 -2.78 -3.72 -12.93
C SER A 55 -2.27 -3.79 -14.35
N LYS A 56 -1.07 -3.30 -14.61
CA LYS A 56 -0.47 -3.28 -15.93
C LYS A 56 0.40 -4.50 -16.17
N PHE A 57 0.37 -5.02 -17.39
CA PHE A 57 1.20 -6.16 -17.77
C PHE A 57 2.71 -5.86 -17.78
N ASP A 58 3.09 -4.60 -18.02
CA ASP A 58 4.46 -4.13 -18.21
C ASP A 58 5.02 -3.31 -17.04
N SER A 59 4.36 -3.40 -15.88
CA SER A 59 4.83 -2.75 -14.66
C SER A 59 4.57 -3.60 -13.41
N TRP A 60 5.27 -3.26 -12.35
CA TRP A 60 5.15 -3.87 -11.04
C TRP A 60 4.27 -2.98 -10.14
N GLU A 61 3.20 -3.56 -9.60
CA GLU A 61 2.33 -2.92 -8.62
C GLU A 61 2.33 -3.71 -7.33
N SER A 62 2.63 -3.04 -6.21
CA SER A 62 2.80 -3.76 -4.94
C SER A 62 2.53 -2.91 -3.71
N GLN A 63 2.51 -3.57 -2.56
CA GLN A 63 2.46 -2.98 -1.22
C GLN A 63 1.27 -2.01 -1.04
N PRO A 64 0.03 -2.44 -1.31
CA PRO A 64 -1.12 -1.57 -1.16
C PRO A 64 -1.40 -1.23 0.31
N THR A 65 -1.76 0.03 0.56
CA THR A 65 -2.39 0.48 1.81
C THR A 65 -3.75 1.07 1.51
N VAL A 66 -4.70 0.88 2.42
CA VAL A 66 -6.11 1.28 2.22
C VAL A 66 -6.51 2.28 3.30
N SER A 67 -7.21 3.33 2.92
CA SER A 67 -7.81 4.27 3.88
C SER A 67 -8.86 3.57 4.77
N SER A 68 -9.07 4.09 5.97
CA SER A 68 -10.02 3.54 6.95
C SER A 68 -11.46 3.48 6.44
N ASP A 69 -11.83 4.34 5.48
CA ASP A 69 -13.16 4.34 4.83
C ASP A 69 -13.23 3.40 3.60
N GLY A 70 -12.12 2.76 3.23
CA GLY A 70 -12.03 1.83 2.10
C GLY A 70 -12.14 2.51 0.73
N LYS A 71 -11.97 3.83 0.64
CA LYS A 71 -12.18 4.58 -0.61
C LYS A 71 -10.91 5.04 -1.29
N THR A 72 -9.76 4.97 -0.64
CA THR A 72 -8.46 5.31 -1.20
C THR A 72 -7.51 4.14 -1.03
N ILE A 73 -6.80 3.78 -2.08
CA ILE A 73 -5.66 2.85 -2.04
C ILE A 73 -4.44 3.61 -2.53
N ILE A 74 -3.34 3.51 -1.75
CA ILE A 74 -2.02 3.97 -2.18
C ILE A 74 -1.13 2.73 -2.36
N PHE A 75 -0.33 2.70 -3.40
CA PHE A 75 0.53 1.57 -3.75
C PHE A 75 1.80 2.03 -4.45
N ALA A 76 2.81 1.18 -4.47
CA ALA A 76 4.07 1.40 -5.17
C ALA A 76 4.01 0.81 -6.58
N SER A 77 4.56 1.52 -7.57
CA SER A 77 4.64 1.04 -8.96
C SER A 77 5.83 1.64 -9.70
N ASP A 78 6.44 0.85 -10.59
CA ASP A 78 7.50 1.26 -11.52
C ASP A 78 6.96 1.65 -12.90
N ARG A 79 5.62 1.89 -13.01
CA ARG A 79 4.97 2.25 -14.26
C ARG A 79 5.59 3.47 -14.92
N SER A 80 5.67 3.45 -16.24
CA SER A 80 6.21 4.57 -17.03
C SER A 80 5.45 5.87 -16.77
N GLY A 81 6.17 6.99 -16.80
CA GLY A 81 5.61 8.34 -16.60
C GLY A 81 5.61 8.80 -15.14
N GLY A 82 6.32 8.10 -14.26
CA GLY A 82 6.63 8.53 -12.89
C GLY A 82 7.74 9.57 -12.81
N TYR A 83 8.12 9.90 -11.59
CA TYR A 83 9.24 10.81 -11.28
C TYR A 83 10.54 10.04 -11.09
N GLY A 84 10.47 8.83 -10.53
CA GLY A 84 11.60 8.00 -10.18
C GLY A 84 11.56 6.60 -10.79
N LYS A 85 12.21 5.67 -10.10
CA LYS A 85 12.25 4.26 -10.48
C LYS A 85 11.00 3.54 -10.01
N ILE A 86 10.65 3.74 -8.73
CA ILE A 86 9.40 3.26 -8.14
C ILE A 86 8.77 4.46 -7.42
N ASP A 87 7.55 4.76 -7.81
CA ASP A 87 6.76 5.86 -7.27
C ASP A 87 5.53 5.37 -6.51
N LEU A 88 5.01 6.20 -5.63
CA LEU A 88 3.71 5.99 -4.99
C LEU A 88 2.59 6.60 -5.81
N TYR A 89 1.54 5.80 -6.00
CA TYR A 89 0.32 6.17 -6.73
C TYR A 89 -0.90 5.99 -5.84
N GLU A 90 -1.94 6.77 -6.10
CA GLU A 90 -3.25 6.62 -5.45
C GLU A 90 -4.34 6.30 -6.47
N ILE A 91 -5.32 5.49 -6.04
CA ILE A 91 -6.61 5.32 -6.68
C ILE A 91 -7.71 5.63 -5.68
N ASN A 92 -8.79 6.22 -6.17
CA ASN A 92 -9.93 6.61 -5.36
C ASN A 92 -11.21 5.94 -5.86
N LYS A 93 -12.06 5.51 -4.94
CA LYS A 93 -13.36 4.92 -5.28
C LYS A 93 -14.40 6.02 -5.46
N ILE A 94 -14.88 6.20 -6.69
CA ILE A 94 -15.85 7.21 -7.10
C ILE A 94 -17.06 6.47 -7.67
N ASP A 95 -18.23 6.68 -7.10
CA ASP A 95 -19.50 6.04 -7.53
C ASP A 95 -19.38 4.51 -7.69
N GLY A 96 -18.65 3.88 -6.74
CA GLY A 96 -18.43 2.43 -6.71
C GLY A 96 -17.29 1.91 -7.57
N ASN A 97 -16.72 2.72 -8.46
CA ASN A 97 -15.61 2.35 -9.35
C ASN A 97 -14.29 2.96 -8.89
N TRP A 98 -13.19 2.26 -9.14
CA TRP A 98 -11.86 2.78 -8.89
C TRP A 98 -11.42 3.72 -10.03
N SER A 99 -10.82 4.85 -9.67
CA SER A 99 -10.25 5.79 -10.63
C SER A 99 -9.01 5.22 -11.31
N ALA A 100 -8.56 5.86 -12.39
CA ALA A 100 -7.20 5.64 -12.89
C ALA A 100 -6.17 6.03 -11.82
N PRO A 101 -5.00 5.38 -11.79
CA PRO A 101 -3.91 5.71 -10.88
C PRO A 101 -3.39 7.12 -11.11
N LYS A 102 -3.25 7.85 -10.02
CA LYS A 102 -2.66 9.18 -9.99
C LYS A 102 -1.37 9.15 -9.19
N ASN A 103 -0.26 9.58 -9.80
CA ASN A 103 1.02 9.74 -9.10
C ASN A 103 0.88 10.76 -7.97
N LEU A 104 1.44 10.48 -6.78
CA LEU A 104 1.36 11.39 -5.63
C LEU A 104 2.16 12.69 -5.83
N GLY A 105 2.91 12.78 -6.90
CA GLY A 105 3.62 14.01 -7.30
C GLY A 105 5.01 14.17 -6.67
N PRO A 106 5.76 15.20 -7.10
CA PRO A 106 7.17 15.37 -6.77
C PRO A 106 7.43 15.82 -5.32
N VAL A 107 6.39 16.03 -4.53
CA VAL A 107 6.54 16.29 -3.10
C VAL A 107 6.79 14.98 -2.35
N ILE A 108 6.11 13.90 -2.76
CA ILE A 108 6.22 12.56 -2.17
C ILE A 108 7.24 11.73 -2.93
N ASN A 109 7.14 11.70 -4.26
CA ASN A 109 7.99 10.88 -5.11
C ASN A 109 9.26 11.64 -5.50
N SER A 110 10.37 10.94 -5.45
CA SER A 110 11.69 11.42 -5.80
C SER A 110 12.11 10.90 -7.19
N ASN A 111 13.39 11.01 -7.52
CA ASN A 111 13.96 10.38 -8.73
C ASN A 111 14.48 8.95 -8.48
N GLU A 112 14.33 8.41 -7.30
CA GLU A 112 14.76 7.07 -6.91
C GLU A 112 13.55 6.18 -6.56
N ASN A 113 13.49 5.60 -5.39
CA ASN A 113 12.45 4.65 -5.04
C ASN A 113 11.67 5.09 -3.81
N GLU A 114 10.34 5.08 -3.91
CA GLU A 114 9.41 5.18 -2.80
C GLU A 114 8.59 3.90 -2.70
N LYS A 115 8.62 3.25 -1.52
CA LYS A 115 8.04 1.92 -1.27
C LYS A 115 7.31 1.85 0.05
N SER A 116 6.63 0.73 0.27
CA SER A 116 6.00 0.37 1.55
C SER A 116 5.11 1.48 2.12
N PRO A 117 4.17 2.05 1.34
CA PRO A 117 3.29 3.08 1.86
C PRO A 117 2.38 2.52 2.95
N TYR A 118 2.17 3.31 4.00
CA TYR A 118 1.16 3.07 5.02
C TYR A 118 0.37 4.35 5.27
N LEU A 119 -0.89 4.36 4.83
CA LEU A 119 -1.81 5.46 5.10
C LEU A 119 -2.42 5.25 6.49
N HIS A 120 -2.08 6.13 7.42
CA HIS A 120 -2.58 6.09 8.78
C HIS A 120 -4.11 6.28 8.81
N THR A 121 -4.75 5.76 9.85
CA THR A 121 -6.22 5.77 10.01
C THR A 121 -6.84 7.17 10.05
N ASP A 122 -6.03 8.22 10.28
CA ASP A 122 -6.45 9.62 10.18
C ASP A 122 -6.73 10.08 8.74
N GLY A 123 -6.37 9.26 7.72
CA GLY A 123 -6.51 9.55 6.30
C GLY A 123 -5.64 10.71 5.79
N ARG A 124 -4.76 11.25 6.62
CA ARG A 124 -3.95 12.44 6.35
C ARG A 124 -2.45 12.24 6.51
N THR A 125 -2.02 11.21 7.24
CA THR A 125 -0.61 10.89 7.47
C THR A 125 -0.24 9.67 6.64
N LEU A 126 0.75 9.82 5.77
CA LEU A 126 1.34 8.75 4.96
C LEU A 126 2.75 8.50 5.46
N PHE A 127 3.03 7.25 5.84
CA PHE A 127 4.39 6.75 6.06
C PHE A 127 4.83 5.98 4.82
N PHE A 128 6.10 6.03 4.49
CA PHE A 128 6.69 5.29 3.37
C PHE A 128 8.20 5.18 3.52
N SER A 129 8.83 4.31 2.77
CA SER A 129 10.29 4.16 2.74
C SER A 129 10.85 4.75 1.45
N SER A 130 11.96 5.48 1.54
CA SER A 130 12.66 6.04 0.39
C SER A 130 14.18 5.95 0.56
N ASP A 131 14.88 5.79 -0.57
CA ASP A 131 16.34 5.74 -0.65
C ASP A 131 16.97 7.03 -1.20
N ASN A 132 16.19 8.11 -1.35
CA ASN A 132 16.70 9.37 -1.98
C ASN A 132 16.68 10.60 -1.07
N PHE A 133 15.69 10.77 -0.21
CA PHE A 133 15.66 11.94 0.70
C PHE A 133 16.86 11.89 1.64
N PRO A 134 17.20 13.01 2.33
CA PRO A 134 18.24 12.96 3.34
C PRO A 134 18.00 11.81 4.31
N SER A 135 18.77 10.74 4.14
CA SER A 135 18.64 9.46 4.83
C SER A 135 19.84 9.22 5.75
N LEU A 136 19.69 8.27 6.67
CA LEU A 136 20.79 7.79 7.52
C LEU A 136 21.50 6.60 6.89
N GLY A 137 20.79 5.82 6.07
CA GLY A 137 21.27 4.57 5.47
C GLY A 137 20.82 4.37 4.04
N GLY A 138 20.34 3.18 3.73
CA GLY A 138 19.72 2.83 2.45
C GLY A 138 18.28 3.35 2.39
N PHE A 139 17.30 2.47 2.55
CA PHE A 139 15.92 2.90 2.70
C PHE A 139 15.64 3.36 4.14
N ASP A 140 15.21 4.59 4.29
CA ASP A 140 14.72 5.15 5.55
C ASP A 140 13.20 5.32 5.52
N ILE A 141 12.56 5.28 6.69
CA ILE A 141 11.14 5.57 6.85
C ILE A 141 10.94 7.08 6.98
N PHE A 142 10.02 7.60 6.17
CA PHE A 142 9.57 8.98 6.16
C PHE A 142 8.09 9.06 6.44
N TYR A 143 7.62 10.22 6.86
CA TYR A 143 6.20 10.53 6.86
C TYR A 143 5.93 11.89 6.22
N SER A 144 4.74 12.01 5.62
CA SER A 144 4.18 13.26 5.14
C SER A 144 2.76 13.41 5.66
N ARG A 145 2.31 14.65 5.80
CA ARG A 145 0.93 14.98 6.17
C ARG A 145 0.27 15.84 5.12
N LYS A 146 -1.03 15.62 4.92
CA LYS A 146 -1.85 16.56 4.13
C LYS A 146 -2.13 17.82 4.94
N ASP A 147 -1.96 18.97 4.30
CA ASP A 147 -2.38 20.27 4.83
C ASP A 147 -3.91 20.40 4.90
N SER A 148 -4.42 21.58 5.30
CA SER A 148 -5.86 21.86 5.37
C SER A 148 -6.55 21.88 3.98
N PHE A 149 -5.78 21.98 2.90
CA PHE A 149 -6.25 21.94 1.52
C PHE A 149 -6.16 20.55 0.88
N GLY A 150 -5.62 19.57 1.61
CA GLY A 150 -5.45 18.20 1.13
C GLY A 150 -4.15 17.94 0.36
N ASN A 151 -3.22 18.89 0.31
CA ASN A 151 -1.93 18.73 -0.36
C ASN A 151 -0.91 18.05 0.56
N TRP A 152 -0.14 17.12 0.03
CA TRP A 152 0.97 16.52 0.74
C TRP A 152 2.06 17.55 1.04
N GLN A 153 2.54 17.56 2.26
CA GLN A 153 3.67 18.37 2.70
C GLN A 153 4.99 17.63 2.46
N LYS A 154 6.10 18.37 2.51
CA LYS A 154 7.44 17.79 2.37
C LYS A 154 7.64 16.66 3.39
N PRO A 155 8.12 15.47 2.96
CA PRO A 155 8.40 14.36 3.85
C PRO A 155 9.43 14.69 4.93
N ILE A 156 9.23 14.11 6.10
CA ILE A 156 10.13 14.22 7.25
C ILE A 156 10.66 12.83 7.56
N ASN A 157 11.99 12.70 7.67
CA ASN A 157 12.65 11.48 8.13
C ASN A 157 12.25 11.24 9.59
N ILE A 158 11.82 10.02 9.92
CA ILE A 158 11.37 9.68 11.29
C ILE A 158 12.54 9.63 12.29
N GLY A 159 13.77 9.45 11.78
CA GLY A 159 15.00 9.56 12.54
C GLY A 159 15.39 8.34 13.37
N TYR A 160 16.56 8.45 13.99
CA TYR A 160 17.06 7.46 14.93
C TYR A 160 16.18 7.43 16.20
N PRO A 161 15.94 6.27 16.84
CA PRO A 161 16.56 4.97 16.58
C PRO A 161 15.78 4.09 15.57
N ILE A 162 14.75 4.59 14.92
CA ILE A 162 13.96 3.81 13.96
C ILE A 162 14.75 3.67 12.66
N ASN A 163 15.15 4.78 12.08
CA ASN A 163 16.04 4.78 10.92
C ASN A 163 17.50 4.64 11.38
N THR A 164 18.26 3.80 10.67
CA THR A 164 19.64 3.44 10.97
C THR A 164 20.54 3.57 9.73
N LEU A 165 21.72 2.95 9.74
CA LEU A 165 22.58 2.83 8.55
C LEU A 165 22.14 1.70 7.61
N SER A 166 21.11 0.96 7.98
CA SER A 166 20.55 -0.17 7.26
C SER A 166 19.33 0.24 6.43
N ASP A 167 18.55 -0.73 5.96
CA ASP A 167 17.28 -0.47 5.29
C ASP A 167 16.11 -0.66 6.26
N GLU A 168 15.23 0.31 6.36
CA GLU A 168 14.00 0.24 7.13
C GLU A 168 12.77 0.35 6.23
N HIS A 169 11.82 -0.57 6.44
CA HIS A 169 10.63 -0.70 5.60
C HIS A 169 9.36 -1.00 6.39
N SER A 170 8.21 -0.87 5.70
CA SER A 170 6.93 -1.46 6.10
C SER A 170 6.45 -1.04 7.48
N LEU A 171 6.56 0.26 7.81
CA LEU A 171 6.04 0.76 9.07
C LEU A 171 4.51 0.65 9.11
N PHE A 172 4.00 0.13 10.21
CA PHE A 172 2.59 0.08 10.56
C PHE A 172 2.40 0.61 11.98
N VAL A 173 1.39 1.43 12.18
CA VAL A 173 1.02 1.99 13.50
C VAL A 173 -0.30 1.38 13.96
N SER A 174 -0.37 0.93 15.21
CA SER A 174 -1.62 0.43 15.81
C SER A 174 -2.69 1.52 15.83
N THR A 175 -3.96 1.12 15.76
CA THR A 175 -5.10 2.06 15.71
C THR A 175 -5.20 2.95 16.94
N ASP A 176 -4.67 2.52 18.09
CA ASP A 176 -4.61 3.30 19.34
C ASP A 176 -3.35 4.19 19.42
N GLY A 177 -2.47 4.14 18.40
CA GLY A 177 -1.24 4.93 18.31
C GLY A 177 -0.14 4.57 19.32
N LYS A 178 -0.29 3.46 20.07
CA LYS A 178 0.68 3.09 21.11
C LYS A 178 1.87 2.29 20.60
N TYR A 179 1.70 1.58 19.52
CA TYR A 179 2.70 0.69 18.96
C TYR A 179 2.93 0.99 17.48
N ALA A 180 4.18 0.92 17.09
CA ALA A 180 4.58 0.91 15.68
C ALA A 180 5.42 -0.35 15.44
N TYR A 181 5.22 -0.96 14.27
CA TYR A 181 5.95 -2.12 13.81
C TYR A 181 6.61 -1.77 12.49
N PHE A 182 7.83 -2.18 12.30
CA PHE A 182 8.56 -1.96 11.05
C PHE A 182 9.56 -3.10 10.83
N ALA A 183 10.06 -3.23 9.62
CA ALA A 183 11.11 -4.18 9.26
C ALA A 183 12.42 -3.42 9.10
N SER A 184 13.51 -3.98 9.65
CA SER A 184 14.87 -3.50 9.43
C SER A 184 15.78 -4.68 9.13
N ASN A 185 16.77 -4.50 8.25
CA ASN A 185 17.84 -5.47 8.03
C ASN A 185 19.08 -5.19 8.89
N ASN A 186 18.94 -4.34 9.90
CA ASN A 186 20.01 -4.08 10.89
C ASN A 186 20.27 -5.35 11.71
N VAL A 187 21.52 -5.83 11.69
CA VAL A 187 21.97 -7.06 12.36
C VAL A 187 22.85 -6.68 13.56
#